data_941329b12d3d3e7673308cc52628ed4c
#
_entry.id   941329b12d3d3e7673308cc52628ed4c
#
_cell.length_a   1.000
_cell.length_b   1.000
_cell.length_c   1.000
_cell.angle_alpha   90.00
_cell.angle_beta   90.00
_cell.angle_gamma   90.00
#
_symmetry.space_group_name_H-M   'P 1'
#
loop_
_entity.id
_entity.type
_entity.pdbx_description
1 polymer ?
#
loop_
_entity_poly.entity_id
_entity_poly.type
_entity_poly.pdbx_seq_one_letter_code
_entity_poly.pdbx_strand_id
1 'polypeptide(L)'
;MKLEEVLALHPKRAGAAMLREAIAKAEGLRADLLTRAATLERTRSEGLLTLDEKAMLRAAEDAAKACLAADRITALLPDMRADLYQAEGREALAVLRAEAEGVAEAISVLEAWQRDELPKIPPLLTVGFQLEDAATSARQRLLDKIMAAYGHQAVRDAGALDIALPPLPDRRPRALFPQWS
;
A
#
# COMPACT_ATOMS: atom_id res chain seq x y z
N MET A 1 -1.56 -31.66 -1.55
CA MET A 1 -2.38 -30.45 -1.52
C MET A 1 -3.15 -30.33 -2.83
N LYS A 2 -4.47 -30.13 -2.79
CA LYS A 2 -5.31 -29.93 -3.97
C LYS A 2 -5.13 -28.51 -4.53
N LEU A 3 -5.47 -28.30 -5.81
CA LEU A 3 -5.37 -26.98 -6.43
C LEU A 3 -6.21 -25.92 -5.70
N GLU A 4 -7.42 -26.29 -5.28
CA GLU A 4 -8.33 -25.42 -4.53
C GLU A 4 -7.73 -24.91 -3.21
N GLU A 5 -6.98 -25.77 -2.51
CA GLU A 5 -6.27 -25.42 -1.28
C GLU A 5 -5.13 -24.43 -1.54
N VAL A 6 -4.45 -24.54 -2.69
CA VAL A 6 -3.42 -23.56 -3.10
C VAL A 6 -4.06 -22.22 -3.43
N LEU A 7 -5.13 -22.21 -4.22
CA LEU A 7 -5.84 -21.00 -4.59
C LEU A 7 -6.46 -20.28 -3.37
N ALA A 8 -6.84 -21.02 -2.34
CA ALA A 8 -7.35 -20.46 -1.09
C ALA A 8 -6.29 -19.68 -0.27
N LEU A 9 -4.99 -19.85 -0.58
CA LEU A 9 -3.93 -19.04 0.02
C LEU A 9 -3.95 -17.57 -0.44
N HIS A 10 -4.60 -17.29 -1.57
CA HIS A 10 -4.68 -15.95 -2.15
C HIS A 10 -6.02 -15.29 -1.78
N PRO A 11 -6.05 -14.45 -0.74
CA PRO A 11 -7.28 -13.76 -0.34
C PRO A 11 -7.62 -12.69 -1.37
N LYS A 12 -8.80 -12.80 -1.98
CA LYS A 12 -9.28 -11.83 -2.98
C LYS A 12 -9.73 -10.53 -2.28
N ARG A 13 -9.37 -9.38 -2.83
CA ARG A 13 -9.76 -8.04 -2.34
C ARG A 13 -9.31 -7.75 -0.90
N ALA A 14 -8.23 -8.35 -0.46
CA ALA A 14 -7.66 -8.12 0.86
C ALA A 14 -6.85 -6.80 0.91
N GLY A 15 -6.71 -6.23 2.11
CA GLY A 15 -5.78 -5.14 2.37
C GLY A 15 -4.33 -5.61 2.38
N ALA A 16 -3.38 -4.66 2.37
CA ALA A 16 -1.95 -4.96 2.27
C ALA A 16 -1.45 -5.83 3.42
N ALA A 17 -1.93 -5.60 4.65
CA ALA A 17 -1.54 -6.40 5.81
C ALA A 17 -1.89 -7.89 5.66
N MET A 18 -3.13 -8.18 5.25
CA MET A 18 -3.58 -9.56 5.02
C MET A 18 -2.82 -10.24 3.87
N LEU A 19 -2.50 -9.50 2.81
CA LEU A 19 -1.73 -10.03 1.68
C LEU A 19 -0.29 -10.34 2.07
N ARG A 20 0.36 -9.50 2.90
CA ARG A 20 1.70 -9.78 3.43
C ARG A 20 1.71 -11.07 4.27
N GLU A 21 0.73 -11.22 5.14
CA GLU A 21 0.57 -12.44 5.97
C GLU A 21 0.33 -13.68 5.10
N ALA A 22 -0.54 -13.57 4.10
CA ALA A 22 -0.85 -14.65 3.16
C ALA A 22 0.39 -15.06 2.35
N ILE A 23 1.20 -14.10 1.88
CA ILE A 23 2.45 -14.35 1.17
C ILE A 23 3.44 -15.09 2.09
N ALA A 24 3.66 -14.58 3.31
CA ALA A 24 4.56 -15.22 4.28
C ALA A 24 4.13 -16.67 4.58
N LYS A 25 2.83 -16.91 4.75
CA LYS A 25 2.26 -18.25 4.94
C LYS A 25 2.48 -19.15 3.73
N ALA A 26 2.28 -18.63 2.52
CA ALA A 26 2.51 -19.37 1.29
C ALA A 26 3.99 -19.74 1.09
N GLU A 27 4.91 -18.81 1.38
CA GLU A 27 6.36 -19.04 1.33
C GLU A 27 6.82 -20.06 2.38
N GLY A 28 6.31 -19.98 3.61
CA GLY A 28 6.56 -20.96 4.66
C GLY A 28 6.09 -22.35 4.26
N LEU A 29 4.83 -22.47 3.81
CA LEU A 29 4.28 -23.75 3.34
C LEU A 29 5.05 -24.34 2.16
N ARG A 30 5.49 -23.50 1.21
CA ARG A 30 6.36 -23.91 0.11
C ARG A 30 7.68 -24.50 0.61
N ALA A 31 8.32 -23.82 1.57
CA ALA A 31 9.59 -24.30 2.16
C ALA A 31 9.42 -25.65 2.86
N ASP A 32 8.33 -25.82 3.62
CA ASP A 32 8.00 -27.07 4.31
C ASP A 32 7.77 -28.21 3.30
N LEU A 33 7.05 -27.95 2.23
CA LEU A 33 6.80 -28.95 1.16
C LEU A 33 8.09 -29.38 0.46
N LEU A 34 9.01 -28.45 0.18
CA LEU A 34 10.31 -28.77 -0.42
C LEU A 34 11.20 -29.58 0.55
N THR A 35 11.21 -29.21 1.83
CA THR A 35 11.93 -29.97 2.87
C THR A 35 11.37 -31.37 3.01
N ARG A 36 10.05 -31.53 3.00
CA ARG A 36 9.39 -32.85 3.03
C ARG A 36 9.75 -33.68 1.79
N ALA A 37 9.73 -33.09 0.61
CA ALA A 37 10.09 -33.79 -0.63
C ALA A 37 11.56 -34.29 -0.57
N ALA A 38 12.48 -33.42 -0.13
CA ALA A 38 13.89 -33.78 0.02
C ALA A 38 14.10 -34.90 1.04
N THR A 39 13.36 -34.88 2.14
CA THR A 39 13.43 -35.93 3.18
C THR A 39 12.94 -37.26 2.63
N LEU A 40 11.80 -37.27 1.91
CA LEU A 40 11.26 -38.48 1.31
C LEU A 40 12.20 -39.07 0.24
N GLU A 41 12.84 -38.20 -0.54
CA GLU A 41 13.79 -38.63 -1.57
C GLU A 41 15.08 -39.19 -0.94
N ARG A 42 15.55 -38.60 0.18
CA ARG A 42 16.66 -39.14 0.95
C ARG A 42 16.31 -40.51 1.53
N THR A 43 15.16 -40.65 2.18
CA THR A 43 14.69 -41.94 2.72
C THR A 43 14.61 -43.01 1.63
N ARG A 44 14.13 -42.63 0.44
CA ARG A 44 14.11 -43.52 -0.72
C ARG A 44 15.52 -43.96 -1.15
N SER A 45 16.45 -43.01 -1.24
CA SER A 45 17.82 -43.31 -1.68
C SER A 45 18.60 -44.14 -0.65
N GLU A 46 18.45 -43.86 0.63
CA GLU A 46 19.08 -44.63 1.72
C GLU A 46 18.45 -46.03 1.90
N GLY A 47 17.16 -46.14 1.56
CA GLY A 47 16.37 -47.36 1.70
C GLY A 47 16.46 -48.32 0.51
N LEU A 48 17.26 -48.03 -0.53
CA LEU A 48 17.33 -48.84 -1.78
C LEU A 48 17.59 -50.36 -1.56
N LEU A 49 18.29 -50.70 -0.49
CA LEU A 49 18.60 -52.10 -0.17
C LEU A 49 17.76 -52.68 0.98
N THR A 50 16.96 -51.85 1.67
CA THR A 50 16.25 -52.22 2.91
C THR A 50 14.74 -52.06 2.85
N LEU A 51 14.22 -51.17 1.97
CA LEU A 51 12.79 -50.94 1.80
C LEU A 51 12.22 -51.90 0.73
N ASP A 52 10.96 -52.27 0.93
CA ASP A 52 10.21 -52.96 -0.11
C ASP A 52 9.85 -52.02 -1.27
N GLU A 53 9.59 -52.61 -2.45
CA GLU A 53 9.25 -51.85 -3.66
C GLU A 53 8.04 -50.92 -3.47
N LYS A 54 7.04 -51.37 -2.72
CA LYS A 54 5.82 -50.59 -2.45
C LYS A 54 6.09 -49.36 -1.57
N ALA A 55 6.95 -49.48 -0.57
CA ALA A 55 7.37 -48.36 0.27
C ALA A 55 8.17 -47.33 -0.53
N MET A 56 9.07 -47.79 -1.38
CA MET A 56 9.84 -46.93 -2.28
C MET A 56 8.96 -46.14 -3.27
N LEU A 57 7.97 -46.84 -3.87
CA LEU A 57 7.03 -46.23 -4.81
C LEU A 57 6.19 -45.13 -4.11
N ARG A 58 5.68 -45.42 -2.92
CA ARG A 58 4.93 -44.45 -2.11
C ARG A 58 5.77 -43.23 -1.76
N ALA A 59 7.02 -43.42 -1.33
CA ALA A 59 7.91 -42.30 -1.02
C ALA A 59 8.17 -41.43 -2.24
N ALA A 60 8.37 -42.01 -3.43
CA ALA A 60 8.54 -41.29 -4.68
C ALA A 60 7.27 -40.50 -5.07
N GLU A 61 6.09 -41.14 -4.97
CA GLU A 61 4.81 -40.46 -5.27
C GLU A 61 4.55 -39.29 -4.30
N ASP A 62 4.82 -39.48 -3.02
CA ASP A 62 4.60 -38.42 -2.02
C ASP A 62 5.61 -37.30 -2.16
N ALA A 63 6.86 -37.57 -2.53
CA ALA A 63 7.84 -36.54 -2.88
C ALA A 63 7.38 -35.74 -4.12
N ALA A 64 6.95 -36.44 -5.18
CA ALA A 64 6.43 -35.77 -6.38
C ALA A 64 5.19 -34.91 -6.12
N LYS A 65 4.25 -35.38 -5.26
CA LYS A 65 3.08 -34.60 -4.83
C LYS A 65 3.48 -33.36 -4.05
N ALA A 66 4.51 -33.46 -3.19
CA ALA A 66 5.01 -32.32 -2.42
C ALA A 66 5.70 -31.28 -3.33
N CYS A 67 6.54 -31.71 -4.27
CA CYS A 67 7.14 -30.84 -5.28
C CYS A 67 6.06 -30.13 -6.12
N LEU A 68 5.09 -30.86 -6.67
CA LEU A 68 4.00 -30.27 -7.47
C LEU A 68 3.21 -29.21 -6.66
N ALA A 69 2.98 -29.45 -5.38
CA ALA A 69 2.31 -28.48 -4.53
C ALA A 69 3.17 -27.22 -4.31
N ALA A 70 4.47 -27.38 -4.10
CA ALA A 70 5.42 -26.27 -3.98
C ALA A 70 5.52 -25.45 -5.27
N ASP A 71 5.54 -26.11 -6.44
CA ASP A 71 5.56 -25.43 -7.74
C ASP A 71 4.29 -24.62 -7.99
N ARG A 72 3.12 -25.15 -7.60
CA ARG A 72 1.85 -24.42 -7.68
C ARG A 72 1.85 -23.17 -6.80
N ILE A 73 2.40 -23.26 -5.59
CA ILE A 73 2.55 -22.08 -4.70
C ILE A 73 3.53 -21.09 -5.35
N THR A 74 4.63 -21.56 -5.92
CA THR A 74 5.60 -20.72 -6.61
C THR A 74 4.96 -19.96 -7.76
N ALA A 75 4.09 -20.60 -8.53
CA ALA A 75 3.35 -19.96 -9.61
C ALA A 75 2.31 -18.94 -9.14
N LEU A 76 1.77 -19.09 -7.92
CA LEU A 76 0.79 -18.16 -7.33
C LEU A 76 1.42 -16.91 -6.72
N LEU A 77 2.65 -17.01 -6.18
CA LEU A 77 3.32 -15.91 -5.46
C LEU A 77 3.46 -14.61 -6.26
N PRO A 78 3.77 -14.62 -7.57
CA PRO A 78 3.82 -13.39 -8.36
C PRO A 78 2.50 -12.62 -8.36
N ASP A 79 1.37 -13.30 -8.52
CA ASP A 79 0.04 -12.68 -8.51
C ASP A 79 -0.30 -12.08 -7.14
N MET A 80 0.02 -12.84 -6.06
CA MET A 80 -0.16 -12.33 -4.70
C MET A 80 0.68 -11.08 -4.42
N ARG A 81 1.92 -11.03 -4.93
CA ARG A 81 2.80 -9.85 -4.80
C ARG A 81 2.31 -8.67 -5.63
N ALA A 82 1.78 -8.92 -6.82
CA ALA A 82 1.16 -7.89 -7.63
C ALA A 82 -0.07 -7.29 -6.94
N ASP A 83 -0.93 -8.12 -6.35
CA ASP A 83 -2.08 -7.66 -5.59
C ASP A 83 -1.68 -6.91 -4.31
N LEU A 84 -0.61 -7.33 -3.62
CA LEU A 84 -0.05 -6.60 -2.50
C LEU A 84 0.40 -5.19 -2.92
N TYR A 85 1.17 -5.10 -3.99
CA TYR A 85 1.63 -3.82 -4.53
C TYR A 85 0.45 -2.87 -4.84
N GLN A 86 -0.61 -3.39 -5.45
CA GLN A 86 -1.83 -2.62 -5.72
C GLN A 86 -2.57 -2.21 -4.44
N ALA A 87 -2.62 -3.09 -3.43
CA ALA A 87 -3.24 -2.77 -2.15
C ALA A 87 -2.48 -1.67 -1.41
N GLU A 88 -1.14 -1.74 -1.37
CA GLU A 88 -0.27 -0.71 -0.79
C GLU A 88 -0.47 0.65 -1.47
N GLY A 89 -0.56 0.65 -2.80
CA GLY A 89 -0.84 1.88 -3.56
C GLY A 89 -2.20 2.49 -3.21
N ARG A 90 -3.25 1.67 -3.10
CA ARG A 90 -4.58 2.16 -2.71
C ARG A 90 -4.61 2.71 -1.28
N GLU A 91 -3.96 2.04 -0.33
CA GLU A 91 -3.89 2.48 1.06
C GLU A 91 -3.10 3.80 1.18
N ALA A 92 -1.95 3.91 0.50
CA ALA A 92 -1.18 5.14 0.47
C ALA A 92 -1.97 6.30 -0.16
N LEU A 93 -2.69 6.06 -1.25
CA LEU A 93 -3.54 7.06 -1.88
C LEU A 93 -4.69 7.51 -0.97
N ALA A 94 -5.29 6.59 -0.21
CA ALA A 94 -6.34 6.95 0.73
C ALA A 94 -5.84 7.91 1.83
N VAL A 95 -4.63 7.67 2.35
CA VAL A 95 -3.98 8.58 3.30
C VAL A 95 -3.75 9.96 2.70
N LEU A 96 -3.21 10.02 1.48
CA LEU A 96 -2.96 11.29 0.79
C LEU A 96 -4.25 12.08 0.53
N ARG A 97 -5.35 11.39 0.18
CA ARG A 97 -6.66 12.04 0.01
C ARG A 97 -7.19 12.63 1.31
N ALA A 98 -7.11 11.88 2.41
CA ALA A 98 -7.52 12.39 3.72
C ALA A 98 -6.70 13.62 4.14
N GLU A 99 -5.39 13.63 3.87
CA GLU A 99 -4.55 14.81 4.13
C GLU A 99 -4.92 15.99 3.22
N ALA A 100 -5.28 15.75 1.95
CA ALA A 100 -5.74 16.80 1.04
C ALA A 100 -7.04 17.45 1.53
N GLU A 101 -7.97 16.67 2.07
CA GLU A 101 -9.20 17.18 2.68
C GLU A 101 -8.87 18.10 3.88
N GLY A 102 -7.94 17.69 4.75
CA GLY A 102 -7.49 18.53 5.87
C GLY A 102 -6.83 19.84 5.43
N VAL A 103 -6.06 19.82 4.33
CA VAL A 103 -5.49 21.04 3.74
C VAL A 103 -6.59 21.95 3.18
N ALA A 104 -7.58 21.38 2.50
CA ALA A 104 -8.71 22.14 1.96
C ALA A 104 -9.51 22.83 3.08
N GLU A 105 -9.75 22.13 4.18
CA GLU A 105 -10.41 22.70 5.36
C GLU A 105 -9.61 23.87 5.96
N ALA A 106 -8.28 23.69 6.14
CA ALA A 106 -7.41 24.76 6.65
C ALA A 106 -7.42 26.01 5.76
N ILE A 107 -7.46 25.83 4.43
CA ILE A 107 -7.56 26.95 3.48
C ILE A 107 -8.92 27.62 3.58
N SER A 108 -10.01 26.84 3.69
CA SER A 108 -11.35 27.39 3.87
C SER A 108 -11.48 28.25 5.14
N VAL A 109 -10.86 27.80 6.24
CA VAL A 109 -10.82 28.58 7.49
C VAL A 109 -10.06 29.89 7.29
N LEU A 110 -8.93 29.86 6.58
CA LEU A 110 -8.17 31.07 6.25
C LEU A 110 -8.97 32.05 5.40
N GLU A 111 -9.65 31.55 4.36
CA GLU A 111 -10.49 32.36 3.48
C GLU A 111 -11.66 33.03 4.25
N ALA A 112 -12.29 32.26 5.13
CA ALA A 112 -13.36 32.78 5.98
C ALA A 112 -12.82 33.89 6.91
N TRP A 113 -11.66 33.67 7.54
CA TRP A 113 -11.03 34.67 8.37
C TRP A 113 -10.67 35.93 7.59
N GLN A 114 -10.08 35.77 6.40
CA GLN A 114 -9.73 36.93 5.55
C GLN A 114 -10.96 37.73 5.13
N ARG A 115 -12.08 37.08 4.87
CA ARG A 115 -13.34 37.73 4.50
C ARG A 115 -13.99 38.46 5.67
N ASP A 116 -14.04 37.80 6.82
CA ASP A 116 -14.93 38.24 7.91
C ASP A 116 -14.19 39.05 9.01
N GLU A 117 -12.91 38.75 9.24
CA GLU A 117 -12.16 39.31 10.35
C GLU A 117 -11.05 40.30 9.93
N LEU A 118 -10.36 40.05 8.80
CA LEU A 118 -9.28 40.93 8.32
C LEU A 118 -9.70 42.41 8.18
N PRO A 119 -10.93 42.74 7.74
CA PRO A 119 -11.39 44.13 7.63
C PRO A 119 -11.60 44.82 8.96
N LYS A 120 -11.72 44.08 10.05
CA LYS A 120 -12.19 44.63 11.33
C LYS A 120 -11.08 45.20 12.18
N ILE A 121 -9.87 44.65 12.20
CA ILE A 121 -8.92 45.03 13.27
C ILE A 121 -7.45 44.67 12.97
N PRO A 122 -6.48 45.60 13.22
CA PRO A 122 -5.05 45.31 13.17
C PRO A 122 -4.53 44.21 14.14
N PRO A 123 -5.07 44.04 15.37
CA PRO A 123 -4.58 42.96 16.25
C PRO A 123 -4.87 41.54 15.76
N LEU A 124 -5.89 41.35 14.93
CA LEU A 124 -6.23 40.03 14.38
C LEU A 124 -5.29 39.61 13.25
N LEU A 125 -4.47 40.51 12.71
CA LEU A 125 -3.48 40.20 11.68
C LEU A 125 -2.49 39.10 12.12
N THR A 126 -2.11 39.09 13.40
CA THR A 126 -1.20 38.08 13.95
C THR A 126 -1.80 36.67 13.81
N VAL A 127 -3.08 36.51 14.13
CA VAL A 127 -3.79 35.24 14.02
C VAL A 127 -3.93 34.82 12.54
N GLY A 128 -4.23 35.79 11.66
CA GLY A 128 -4.32 35.53 10.22
C GLY A 128 -3.02 35.02 9.61
N PHE A 129 -1.90 35.64 9.96
CA PHE A 129 -0.59 35.19 9.52
C PHE A 129 -0.27 33.80 10.03
N GLN A 130 -0.62 33.47 11.27
CA GLN A 130 -0.43 32.10 11.79
C GLN A 130 -1.26 31.07 11.03
N LEU A 131 -2.51 31.39 10.69
CA LEU A 131 -3.37 30.52 9.87
C LEU A 131 -2.83 30.37 8.45
N GLU A 132 -2.35 31.45 7.84
CA GLU A 132 -1.72 31.43 6.52
C GLU A 132 -0.46 30.55 6.51
N ASP A 133 0.41 30.70 7.49
CA ASP A 133 1.62 29.89 7.65
C ASP A 133 1.28 28.43 7.87
N ALA A 134 0.25 28.13 8.68
CA ALA A 134 -0.21 26.78 8.93
C ALA A 134 -0.76 26.12 7.63
N ALA A 135 -1.61 26.83 6.89
CA ALA A 135 -2.19 26.36 5.64
C ALA A 135 -1.09 26.14 4.57
N THR A 136 -0.17 27.08 4.44
CA THR A 136 0.97 26.99 3.51
C THR A 136 1.87 25.80 3.86
N SER A 137 2.19 25.64 5.14
CA SER A 137 3.02 24.52 5.62
C SER A 137 2.33 23.17 5.43
N ALA A 138 1.02 23.10 5.67
CA ALA A 138 0.26 21.87 5.44
C ALA A 138 0.23 21.49 3.96
N ARG A 139 -0.03 22.48 3.07
CA ARG A 139 0.00 22.28 1.61
C ARG A 139 1.37 21.85 1.13
N GLN A 140 2.46 22.44 1.62
CA GLN A 140 3.82 22.07 1.23
C GLN A 140 4.14 20.63 1.67
N ARG A 141 3.83 20.28 2.92
CA ARG A 141 4.03 18.90 3.41
C ARG A 141 3.28 17.86 2.58
N LEU A 142 2.06 18.18 2.14
CA LEU A 142 1.30 17.29 1.28
C LEU A 142 1.93 17.19 -0.11
N LEU A 143 2.39 18.30 -0.69
CA LEU A 143 3.16 18.28 -1.95
C LEU A 143 4.41 17.41 -1.84
N ASP A 144 5.17 17.54 -0.76
CA ASP A 144 6.39 16.74 -0.54
C ASP A 144 6.07 15.25 -0.44
N LYS A 145 4.97 14.89 0.23
CA LYS A 145 4.48 13.50 0.32
C LYS A 145 4.00 12.97 -1.04
N ILE A 146 3.26 13.76 -1.81
CA ILE A 146 2.85 13.38 -3.16
C ILE A 146 4.11 13.15 -4.02
N MET A 147 5.07 14.07 -4.00
CA MET A 147 6.31 13.93 -4.76
C MET A 147 7.12 12.70 -4.35
N ALA A 148 7.22 12.40 -3.05
CA ALA A 148 7.85 11.18 -2.57
C ALA A 148 7.11 9.92 -3.04
N ALA A 149 5.77 9.95 -3.01
CA ALA A 149 4.93 8.85 -3.47
C ALA A 149 4.99 8.63 -4.99
N TYR A 150 5.38 9.64 -5.78
CA TYR A 150 5.57 9.52 -7.24
C TYR A 150 6.62 8.47 -7.64
N GLY A 151 7.59 8.18 -6.77
CA GLY A 151 8.52 7.06 -6.98
C GLY A 151 7.85 5.70 -6.99
N HIS A 152 6.64 5.57 -6.45
CA HIS A 152 5.92 4.32 -6.30
C HIS A 152 4.86 4.16 -7.42
N GLN A 153 5.07 3.22 -8.35
CA GLN A 153 4.19 3.04 -9.52
C GLN A 153 2.74 2.76 -9.12
N ALA A 154 2.49 1.93 -8.08
CA ALA A 154 1.14 1.61 -7.62
C ALA A 154 0.37 2.83 -7.11
N VAL A 155 1.04 3.80 -6.50
CA VAL A 155 0.41 5.06 -6.06
C VAL A 155 0.01 5.92 -7.26
N ARG A 156 0.84 5.96 -8.31
CA ARG A 156 0.50 6.64 -9.57
C ARG A 156 -0.68 5.97 -10.26
N ASP A 157 -0.66 4.64 -10.37
CA ASP A 157 -1.70 3.84 -10.99
C ASP A 157 -3.04 3.92 -10.22
N ALA A 158 -2.97 4.15 -8.90
CA ALA A 158 -4.14 4.37 -8.05
C ALA A 158 -4.71 5.80 -8.14
N GLY A 159 -4.11 6.70 -8.94
CA GLY A 159 -4.62 8.04 -9.21
C GLY A 159 -4.09 9.13 -8.26
N ALA A 160 -2.83 9.03 -7.81
CA ALA A 160 -2.20 10.10 -7.02
C ALA A 160 -2.13 11.45 -7.75
N LEU A 161 -2.15 11.42 -9.10
CA LEU A 161 -2.22 12.60 -9.95
C LEU A 161 -3.54 13.35 -9.85
N ASP A 162 -4.62 12.67 -9.43
CA ASP A 162 -5.96 13.24 -9.33
C ASP A 162 -6.19 13.96 -7.98
N ILE A 163 -5.16 14.04 -7.13
CA ILE A 163 -5.25 14.81 -5.88
C ILE A 163 -5.16 16.29 -6.22
N ALA A 164 -6.32 16.93 -6.26
CA ALA A 164 -6.40 18.37 -6.46
C ALA A 164 -5.96 19.11 -5.18
N LEU A 165 -4.90 19.92 -5.30
CA LEU A 165 -4.53 20.85 -4.24
C LEU A 165 -5.27 22.17 -4.46
N PRO A 166 -6.09 22.62 -3.51
CA PRO A 166 -6.75 23.91 -3.62
C PRO A 166 -5.70 25.03 -3.70
N PRO A 167 -5.95 26.07 -4.50
CA PRO A 167 -5.06 27.25 -4.53
C PRO A 167 -5.07 27.93 -3.16
N LEU A 168 -3.94 28.50 -2.77
CA LEU A 168 -3.93 29.43 -1.64
C LEU A 168 -4.68 30.70 -2.04
N PRO A 169 -5.41 31.31 -1.09
CA PRO A 169 -6.09 32.56 -1.36
C PRO A 169 -5.10 33.65 -1.79
N ASP A 170 -5.52 34.52 -2.71
CA ASP A 170 -4.69 35.64 -3.18
C ASP A 170 -4.40 36.58 -1.99
N ARG A 171 -3.13 36.82 -1.72
CA ARG A 171 -2.68 37.74 -0.65
C ARG A 171 -3.10 39.20 -0.87
N ARG A 172 -3.59 39.52 -2.08
CA ARG A 172 -4.03 40.87 -2.39
C ARG A 172 -5.48 41.07 -1.98
N PRO A 173 -5.77 41.75 -0.87
CA PRO A 173 -7.12 42.18 -0.53
C PRO A 173 -7.55 43.26 -1.50
N ARG A 174 -7.83 42.90 -2.76
CA ARG A 174 -8.29 43.84 -3.81
C ARG A 174 -9.48 44.69 -3.37
N ALA A 175 -10.25 44.21 -2.39
CA ALA A 175 -11.43 44.87 -1.88
C ALA A 175 -11.13 45.91 -0.77
N LEU A 176 -9.96 45.86 -0.13
CA LEU A 176 -9.65 46.76 1.00
C LEU A 176 -8.91 48.03 0.60
N PHE A 177 -8.26 48.04 -0.57
CA PHE A 177 -7.50 49.19 -1.07
C PHE A 177 -7.80 49.46 -2.54
N PRO A 178 -9.02 49.91 -2.89
CA PRO A 178 -9.38 50.23 -4.27
C PRO A 178 -8.54 51.36 -4.87
N GLN A 179 -7.74 52.05 -4.07
CA GLN A 179 -6.93 53.20 -4.49
C GLN A 179 -5.48 52.86 -4.85
N TRP A 180 -5.09 51.57 -4.82
CA TRP A 180 -3.72 51.13 -5.10
C TRP A 180 -3.59 50.30 -6.38
N SER A 181 -4.52 50.43 -7.31
CA SER A 181 -4.48 49.84 -8.67
C SER A 181 -3.94 50.86 -9.69
#